data_0b304dd19f1301a2a6bdd8a01b7b446b
#
_entry.id   0b304dd19f1301a2a6bdd8a01b7b446b
#
_cell.length_a   1.000
_cell.length_b   1.000
_cell.length_c   1.000
_cell.angle_alpha   90.00
_cell.angle_beta   90.00
_cell.angle_gamma   90.00
#
_symmetry.space_group_name_H-M   'P 1'
#
loop_
_entity.id
_entity.type
_entity.pdbx_description
1 polymer ?
#
loop_
_entity_poly.entity_id
_entity_poly.type
_entity_poly.pdbx_seq_one_letter_code
_entity_poly.pdbx_strand_id
1 'polypeptide(L)'
;MKTILPTIGIRPTIDGRRLGVRESLEDQTMNMAKAAAALIEANIRHASGKPVKCVIADTCIGGPAEAAACADKFKANNVGVSLAVTPCWCYGSETFDMDPFTPKAIWGFNGTERPGAVYLAAALAGLNQKGFPAFSIYGKDVQDATDTSIPEDVAEKILRFCRAGLAVATLRGKGYLSIGGCSMGIA
;
A
#
# COMPACT_ATOMS: atom_id res chain seq x y z
N MET A 1 27.65 -10.32 -3.76
CA MET A 1 26.37 -9.90 -4.37
C MET A 1 25.85 -8.69 -3.61
N LYS A 2 25.55 -7.58 -4.28
CA LYS A 2 24.86 -6.46 -3.63
C LYS A 2 23.42 -6.89 -3.34
N THR A 3 23.03 -6.97 -2.09
CA THR A 3 21.64 -7.25 -1.71
C THR A 3 20.80 -6.05 -2.10
N ILE A 4 19.88 -6.23 -3.04
CA ILE A 4 18.90 -5.19 -3.41
C ILE A 4 17.86 -5.17 -2.28
N LEU A 5 17.74 -4.02 -1.61
CA LEU A 5 16.77 -3.85 -0.53
C LEU A 5 15.36 -3.63 -1.13
N PRO A 6 14.30 -4.19 -0.51
CA PRO A 6 12.94 -3.95 -0.97
C PRO A 6 12.54 -2.49 -0.74
N THR A 7 11.70 -1.97 -1.61
CA THR A 7 11.08 -0.64 -1.50
C THR A 7 9.60 -0.77 -1.14
N ILE A 8 8.96 0.34 -0.77
CA ILE A 8 7.52 0.39 -0.50
C ILE A 8 6.82 1.13 -1.66
N GLY A 9 5.86 0.47 -2.27
CA GLY A 9 5.04 1.04 -3.33
C GLY A 9 3.82 1.76 -2.77
N ILE A 10 3.54 2.96 -3.29
CA ILE A 10 2.34 3.73 -2.95
C ILE A 10 1.46 3.81 -4.19
N ARG A 11 0.21 3.37 -4.06
CA ARG A 11 -0.80 3.32 -5.12
C ARG A 11 -1.88 4.36 -4.85
N PRO A 12 -1.80 5.58 -5.42
CA PRO A 12 -2.89 6.54 -5.36
C PRO A 12 -4.06 6.02 -6.19
N THR A 13 -5.13 5.56 -5.55
CA THR A 13 -6.31 5.02 -6.23
C THR A 13 -7.46 6.03 -6.22
N ILE A 14 -8.16 6.16 -7.33
CA ILE A 14 -9.14 7.23 -7.58
C ILE A 14 -10.35 6.69 -8.33
N ASP A 15 -11.48 7.36 -8.21
CA ASP A 15 -12.61 7.16 -9.12
C ASP A 15 -12.20 7.53 -10.55
N GLY A 16 -12.21 6.55 -11.45
CA GLY A 16 -11.75 6.72 -12.82
C GLY A 16 -12.71 7.48 -13.74
N ARG A 17 -13.93 7.81 -13.27
CA ARG A 17 -14.94 8.51 -14.07
C ARG A 17 -14.48 9.93 -14.41
N ARG A 18 -14.42 10.22 -15.70
CA ARG A 18 -14.12 11.55 -16.25
C ARG A 18 -15.32 12.48 -16.14
N LEU A 19 -15.18 13.70 -16.63
CA LEU A 19 -16.20 14.75 -16.62
C LEU A 19 -16.45 15.32 -15.21
N GLY A 20 -15.38 15.66 -14.52
CA GLY A 20 -15.39 16.40 -13.27
C GLY A 20 -15.17 15.57 -12.01
N VAL A 21 -15.50 14.25 -12.01
CA VAL A 21 -15.34 13.43 -10.81
C VAL A 21 -13.86 13.18 -10.51
N ARG A 22 -13.13 12.61 -11.46
CA ARG A 22 -11.70 12.32 -11.32
C ARG A 22 -10.91 13.61 -11.12
N GLU A 23 -11.17 14.60 -11.96
CA GLU A 23 -10.44 15.87 -11.98
C GLU A 23 -10.54 16.60 -10.65
N SER A 24 -11.67 16.49 -9.94
CA SER A 24 -11.87 17.12 -8.63
C SER A 24 -11.11 16.43 -7.48
N LEU A 25 -10.56 15.25 -7.69
CA LEU A 25 -9.95 14.43 -6.65
C LEU A 25 -8.47 14.09 -6.92
N GLU A 26 -7.96 14.37 -8.11
CA GLU A 26 -6.64 13.90 -8.55
C GLU A 26 -5.52 14.47 -7.67
N ASP A 27 -5.58 15.76 -7.39
CA ASP A 27 -4.60 16.43 -6.53
C ASP A 27 -4.64 15.91 -5.09
N GLN A 28 -5.83 15.76 -4.53
CA GLN A 28 -6.01 15.22 -3.17
C GLN A 28 -5.41 13.80 -3.09
N THR A 29 -5.75 12.94 -4.05
CA THR A 29 -5.27 11.54 -4.08
C THR A 29 -3.76 11.46 -4.16
N MET A 30 -3.16 12.26 -5.06
CA MET A 30 -1.70 12.28 -5.21
C MET A 30 -1.01 12.89 -3.98
N ASN A 31 -1.58 13.91 -3.37
CA ASN A 31 -1.03 14.53 -2.17
C ASN A 31 -1.08 13.59 -0.98
N MET A 32 -2.15 12.79 -0.81
CA MET A 32 -2.20 11.71 0.19
C MET A 32 -1.07 10.69 -0.04
N ALA A 33 -0.82 10.29 -1.29
CA ALA A 33 0.26 9.35 -1.60
C ALA A 33 1.64 9.92 -1.26
N LYS A 34 1.88 11.20 -1.59
CA LYS A 34 3.13 11.90 -1.26
C LYS A 34 3.31 12.05 0.26
N ALA A 35 2.25 12.39 0.98
CA ALA A 35 2.27 12.51 2.43
C ALA A 35 2.58 11.16 3.10
N ALA A 36 1.95 10.07 2.65
CA ALA A 36 2.24 8.72 3.13
C ALA A 36 3.70 8.31 2.85
N ALA A 37 4.22 8.61 1.65
CA ALA A 37 5.62 8.33 1.31
C ALA A 37 6.58 9.10 2.23
N ALA A 38 6.35 10.40 2.43
CA ALA A 38 7.16 11.22 3.31
C ALA A 38 7.15 10.72 4.77
N LEU A 39 5.98 10.35 5.29
CA LEU A 39 5.83 9.75 6.62
C LEU A 39 6.67 8.47 6.74
N ILE A 40 6.60 7.58 5.77
CA ILE A 40 7.32 6.30 5.77
C ILE A 40 8.83 6.53 5.70
N GLU A 41 9.29 7.35 4.77
CA GLU A 41 10.72 7.61 4.55
C GLU A 41 11.40 8.31 5.74
N ALA A 42 10.64 9.17 6.44
CA ALA A 42 11.14 9.82 7.65
C ALA A 42 11.32 8.84 8.83
N ASN A 43 10.41 7.85 8.95
CA ASN A 43 10.26 7.06 10.17
C ASN A 43 10.71 5.59 10.07
N ILE A 44 11.01 5.07 8.87
CA ILE A 44 11.36 3.67 8.68
C ILE A 44 12.77 3.52 8.11
N ARG A 45 13.49 2.55 8.65
CA ARG A 45 14.83 2.14 8.18
C ARG A 45 14.85 0.62 7.99
N HIS A 46 15.64 0.17 7.06
CA HIS A 46 16.00 -1.25 6.95
C HIS A 46 16.82 -1.70 8.17
N ALA A 47 16.84 -3.00 8.43
CA ALA A 47 17.69 -3.56 9.51
C ALA A 47 19.17 -3.17 9.40
N SER A 48 19.64 -2.86 8.20
CA SER A 48 20.99 -2.35 7.95
C SER A 48 21.20 -0.88 8.31
N GLY A 49 20.18 -0.17 8.81
CA GLY A 49 20.19 1.28 9.07
C GLY A 49 19.95 2.15 7.84
N LYS A 50 19.95 1.57 6.64
CA LYS A 50 19.71 2.33 5.41
C LYS A 50 18.28 2.87 5.35
N PRO A 51 18.06 4.08 4.79
CA PRO A 51 16.73 4.62 4.63
C PRO A 51 15.89 3.74 3.70
N VAL A 52 14.61 3.61 4.03
CA VAL A 52 13.61 3.01 3.14
C VAL A 52 13.27 4.01 2.05
N LYS A 53 13.01 3.52 0.85
CA LYS A 53 12.53 4.33 -0.28
C LYS A 53 11.11 3.96 -0.62
N CYS A 54 10.30 4.97 -0.92
CA CYS A 54 8.97 4.81 -1.47
C CYS A 54 8.98 4.99 -2.99
N VAL A 55 8.12 4.25 -3.68
CA VAL A 55 7.89 4.32 -5.12
C VAL A 55 6.42 4.63 -5.33
N ILE A 56 6.10 5.84 -5.74
CA ILE A 56 4.72 6.26 -6.03
C ILE A 56 4.42 5.97 -7.50
N ALA A 57 3.20 5.51 -7.82
CA ALA A 57 2.73 5.42 -9.20
C ALA A 57 2.82 6.80 -9.90
N ASP A 58 3.08 6.81 -11.20
CA ASP A 58 3.28 8.07 -11.95
C ASP A 58 2.00 8.88 -12.06
N THR A 59 0.85 8.21 -12.06
CA THR A 59 -0.48 8.81 -12.12
C THR A 59 -1.40 8.18 -11.06
N CYS A 60 -2.50 8.85 -10.78
CA CYS A 60 -3.58 8.22 -10.01
C CYS A 60 -4.18 7.06 -10.80
N ILE A 61 -4.49 5.97 -10.09
CA ILE A 61 -4.98 4.72 -10.66
C ILE A 61 -6.51 4.70 -10.57
N GLY A 62 -7.17 4.88 -11.70
CA GLY A 62 -8.63 4.82 -11.82
C GLY A 62 -9.10 3.84 -12.89
N GLY A 63 -8.17 3.06 -13.46
CA GLY A 63 -8.48 2.08 -14.51
C GLY A 63 -7.38 1.04 -14.70
N PRO A 64 -7.63 0.01 -15.53
CA PRO A 64 -6.74 -1.14 -15.69
C PRO A 64 -5.39 -0.78 -16.32
N ALA A 65 -5.35 0.17 -17.25
CA ALA A 65 -4.10 0.58 -17.90
C ALA A 65 -3.13 1.23 -16.89
N GLU A 66 -3.65 2.10 -16.02
CA GLU A 66 -2.86 2.76 -14.97
C GLU A 66 -2.43 1.76 -13.90
N ALA A 67 -3.29 0.78 -13.58
CA ALA A 67 -2.97 -0.30 -12.66
C ALA A 67 -1.83 -1.18 -13.20
N ALA A 68 -1.84 -1.51 -14.50
CA ALA A 68 -0.79 -2.27 -15.17
C ALA A 68 0.53 -1.49 -15.19
N ALA A 69 0.52 -0.22 -15.58
CA ALA A 69 1.71 0.64 -15.57
C ALA A 69 2.33 0.77 -14.17
N CYS A 70 1.49 0.88 -13.14
CA CYS A 70 1.94 0.87 -11.74
C CYS A 70 2.60 -0.46 -11.37
N ALA A 71 2.03 -1.60 -11.77
CA ALA A 71 2.60 -2.92 -11.50
C ALA A 71 3.98 -3.09 -12.15
N ASP A 72 4.14 -2.67 -13.40
CA ASP A 72 5.43 -2.69 -14.10
C ASP A 72 6.47 -1.80 -13.41
N LYS A 73 6.08 -0.59 -13.03
CA LYS A 73 6.94 0.32 -12.27
C LYS A 73 7.38 -0.30 -10.93
N PHE A 74 6.47 -0.92 -10.21
CA PHE A 74 6.75 -1.54 -8.92
C PHE A 74 7.72 -2.72 -9.07
N LYS A 75 7.50 -3.56 -10.08
CA LYS A 75 8.41 -4.66 -10.42
C LYS A 75 9.82 -4.15 -10.75
N ALA A 76 9.93 -3.12 -11.57
CA ALA A 76 11.22 -2.53 -11.95
C ALA A 76 11.99 -1.91 -10.76
N ASN A 77 11.27 -1.50 -9.70
CA ASN A 77 11.83 -0.84 -8.52
C ASN A 77 11.91 -1.73 -7.27
N ASN A 78 11.80 -3.05 -7.42
CA ASN A 78 11.89 -4.01 -6.32
C ASN A 78 10.93 -3.70 -5.15
N VAL A 79 9.70 -3.31 -5.48
CA VAL A 79 8.66 -3.09 -4.47
C VAL A 79 8.29 -4.41 -3.82
N GLY A 80 8.41 -4.47 -2.51
CA GLY A 80 8.08 -5.66 -1.71
C GLY A 80 6.89 -5.46 -0.76
N VAL A 81 6.37 -4.24 -0.67
CA VAL A 81 5.21 -3.87 0.15
C VAL A 81 4.38 -2.87 -0.63
N SER A 82 3.07 -3.01 -0.64
CA SER A 82 2.16 -2.13 -1.38
C SER A 82 1.16 -1.44 -0.44
N LEU A 83 1.05 -0.13 -0.54
CA LEU A 83 0.06 0.69 0.16
C LEU A 83 -0.79 1.44 -0.86
N ALA A 84 -2.06 1.09 -0.97
CA ALA A 84 -3.03 1.90 -1.69
C ALA A 84 -3.55 3.02 -0.79
N VAL A 85 -3.72 4.21 -1.35
CA VAL A 85 -4.34 5.35 -0.67
C VAL A 85 -5.49 5.87 -1.53
N THR A 86 -6.64 6.11 -0.91
CA THR A 86 -7.82 6.56 -1.66
C THR A 86 -8.70 7.51 -0.84
N PRO A 87 -9.06 8.68 -1.40
CA PRO A 87 -10.01 9.59 -0.76
C PRO A 87 -11.47 9.23 -1.02
N CYS A 88 -11.74 8.32 -1.97
CA CYS A 88 -13.09 8.12 -2.50
C CYS A 88 -13.34 6.67 -2.89
N TRP A 89 -14.57 6.40 -3.31
CA TRP A 89 -14.93 5.17 -4.01
C TRP A 89 -14.13 5.02 -5.32
N CYS A 90 -13.73 3.78 -5.64
CA CYS A 90 -13.06 3.40 -6.90
C CYS A 90 -13.65 2.08 -7.41
N TYR A 91 -13.34 1.73 -8.64
CA TYR A 91 -13.61 0.38 -9.16
C TYR A 91 -12.52 -0.58 -8.70
N GLY A 92 -12.87 -1.51 -7.82
CA GLY A 92 -11.91 -2.34 -7.10
C GLY A 92 -11.09 -3.27 -7.98
N SER A 93 -11.76 -3.98 -8.91
CA SER A 93 -11.08 -4.96 -9.78
C SER A 93 -9.97 -4.37 -10.65
N GLU A 94 -10.08 -3.09 -10.99
CA GLU A 94 -9.15 -2.39 -11.87
C GLU A 94 -7.96 -1.80 -11.11
N THR A 95 -8.14 -1.54 -9.83
CA THR A 95 -7.14 -0.86 -9.01
C THR A 95 -6.42 -1.75 -8.01
N PHE A 96 -6.81 -3.03 -7.91
CA PHE A 96 -6.17 -3.98 -7.00
C PHE A 96 -4.70 -4.23 -7.37
N ASP A 97 -3.88 -4.33 -6.34
CA ASP A 97 -2.58 -4.95 -6.49
C ASP A 97 -2.75 -6.47 -6.54
N MET A 98 -2.51 -7.04 -7.71
CA MET A 98 -2.75 -8.46 -8.00
C MET A 98 -1.56 -9.37 -7.70
N ASP A 99 -0.42 -8.85 -7.22
CA ASP A 99 0.70 -9.70 -6.78
C ASP A 99 0.30 -10.46 -5.50
N PRO A 100 0.15 -11.81 -5.55
CA PRO A 100 -0.30 -12.59 -4.41
C PRO A 100 0.72 -12.64 -3.26
N PHE A 101 1.98 -12.33 -3.54
CA PHE A 101 3.07 -12.45 -2.56
C PHE A 101 3.45 -11.13 -1.91
N THR A 102 3.00 -10.01 -2.41
CA THR A 102 3.29 -8.70 -1.83
C THR A 102 2.26 -8.37 -0.77
N PRO A 103 2.67 -8.19 0.51
CA PRO A 103 1.79 -7.66 1.54
C PRO A 103 1.22 -6.31 1.11
N LYS A 104 -0.08 -6.15 1.23
CA LYS A 104 -0.76 -4.94 0.81
C LYS A 104 -1.69 -4.39 1.88
N ALA A 105 -1.77 -3.08 1.98
CA ALA A 105 -2.76 -2.39 2.78
C ALA A 105 -3.48 -1.33 1.94
N ILE A 106 -4.64 -0.95 2.43
CA ILE A 106 -5.43 0.11 1.82
C ILE A 106 -5.71 1.14 2.92
N TRP A 107 -5.24 2.36 2.72
CA TRP A 107 -5.65 3.49 3.51
C TRP A 107 -6.84 4.16 2.84
N GLY A 108 -8.03 3.92 3.40
CA GLY A 108 -9.26 4.59 3.01
C GLY A 108 -9.47 5.85 3.85
N PHE A 109 -9.54 7.01 3.20
CA PHE A 109 -9.81 8.27 3.87
C PHE A 109 -11.20 8.24 4.51
N ASN A 110 -11.29 8.56 5.80
CA ASN A 110 -12.55 8.63 6.54
C ASN A 110 -13.12 10.05 6.46
N GLY A 111 -13.57 10.44 5.27
CA GLY A 111 -14.06 11.78 4.99
C GLY A 111 -15.58 11.92 5.05
N THR A 112 -16.03 13.15 5.23
CA THR A 112 -17.45 13.49 5.35
C THR A 112 -18.25 13.28 4.05
N GLU A 113 -17.63 13.55 2.90
CA GLU A 113 -18.36 13.58 1.61
C GLU A 113 -18.11 12.37 0.71
N ARG A 114 -16.88 11.90 0.67
CA ARG A 114 -16.42 10.86 -0.25
C ARG A 114 -15.55 9.87 0.49
N PRO A 115 -16.15 9.01 1.33
CA PRO A 115 -15.37 8.17 2.21
C PRO A 115 -14.63 7.07 1.45
N GLY A 116 -13.33 7.16 1.34
CA GLY A 116 -12.46 6.08 0.87
C GLY A 116 -12.57 4.81 1.72
N ALA A 117 -13.06 4.94 2.96
CA ALA A 117 -13.37 3.82 3.82
C ALA A 117 -14.40 2.84 3.23
N VAL A 118 -15.33 3.31 2.39
CA VAL A 118 -16.28 2.42 1.69
C VAL A 118 -15.57 1.59 0.62
N TYR A 119 -14.68 2.20 -0.15
CA TYR A 119 -13.84 1.47 -1.10
C TYR A 119 -12.91 0.47 -0.39
N LEU A 120 -12.30 0.88 0.70
CA LEU A 120 -11.47 0.02 1.54
C LEU A 120 -12.20 -1.27 1.91
N ALA A 121 -13.43 -1.20 2.38
CA ALA A 121 -14.21 -2.37 2.79
C ALA A 121 -14.47 -3.32 1.61
N ALA A 122 -14.89 -2.78 0.47
CA ALA A 122 -15.16 -3.57 -0.74
C ALA A 122 -13.88 -4.20 -1.32
N ALA A 123 -12.80 -3.42 -1.40
CA ALA A 123 -11.51 -3.89 -1.92
C ALA A 123 -10.89 -4.97 -1.02
N LEU A 124 -10.96 -4.78 0.29
CA LEU A 124 -10.46 -5.76 1.26
C LEU A 124 -11.22 -7.08 1.17
N ALA A 125 -12.55 -7.03 1.05
CA ALA A 125 -13.37 -8.22 0.85
C ALA A 125 -12.99 -8.96 -0.44
N GLY A 126 -12.81 -8.24 -1.54
CA GLY A 126 -12.40 -8.82 -2.82
C GLY A 126 -11.00 -9.45 -2.79
N LEU A 127 -10.05 -8.82 -2.11
CA LEU A 127 -8.70 -9.37 -1.93
C LEU A 127 -8.71 -10.62 -1.03
N ASN A 128 -9.47 -10.60 0.07
CA ASN A 128 -9.63 -11.74 0.96
C ASN A 128 -10.25 -12.95 0.27
N GLN A 129 -11.26 -12.73 -0.60
CA GLN A 129 -11.83 -13.82 -1.42
C GLN A 129 -10.81 -14.46 -2.37
N LYS A 130 -9.79 -13.72 -2.78
CA LYS A 130 -8.69 -14.22 -3.62
C LYS A 130 -7.56 -14.85 -2.80
N GLY A 131 -7.63 -14.83 -1.48
CA GLY A 131 -6.56 -15.30 -0.60
C GLY A 131 -5.34 -14.38 -0.56
N PHE A 132 -5.47 -13.13 -0.94
CA PHE A 132 -4.36 -12.18 -0.94
C PHE A 132 -4.18 -11.53 0.46
N PRO A 133 -2.93 -11.40 0.94
CA PRO A 133 -2.67 -10.77 2.24
C PRO A 133 -2.94 -9.26 2.15
N ALA A 134 -4.08 -8.82 2.66
CA ALA A 134 -4.51 -7.42 2.61
C ALA A 134 -4.97 -6.91 3.98
N PHE A 135 -4.63 -5.66 4.30
CA PHE A 135 -4.89 -5.04 5.61
C PHE A 135 -5.59 -3.69 5.45
N SER A 136 -6.48 -3.40 6.40
CA SER A 136 -7.21 -2.13 6.43
C SER A 136 -6.50 -1.06 7.25
N ILE A 137 -6.51 0.16 6.75
CA ILE A 137 -6.06 1.37 7.47
C ILE A 137 -7.11 2.46 7.27
N TYR A 138 -7.65 3.00 8.35
CA TYR A 138 -8.54 4.16 8.32
C TYR A 138 -8.52 4.87 9.68
N GLY A 139 -8.86 6.15 9.70
CA GLY A 139 -8.93 6.97 10.91
C GLY A 139 -10.16 6.64 11.77
N LYS A 140 -10.01 6.72 13.07
CA LYS A 140 -11.13 6.55 14.03
C LYS A 140 -12.12 7.70 13.95
N ASP A 141 -11.63 8.91 13.69
CA ASP A 141 -12.44 10.11 13.60
C ASP A 141 -12.71 10.47 12.13
N VAL A 142 -13.86 11.10 11.89
CA VAL A 142 -14.21 11.57 10.54
C VAL A 142 -13.50 12.90 10.31
N GLN A 143 -12.81 13.00 9.16
CA GLN A 143 -12.12 14.20 8.72
C GLN A 143 -13.01 15.02 7.76
N ASP A 144 -12.82 16.33 7.75
CA ASP A 144 -13.38 17.17 6.68
C ASP A 144 -12.81 16.75 5.33
N ALA A 145 -13.62 16.81 4.27
CA ALA A 145 -13.23 16.38 2.93
C ALA A 145 -12.00 17.14 2.38
N THR A 146 -11.72 18.33 2.89
CA THR A 146 -10.57 19.16 2.51
C THR A 146 -9.33 18.91 3.35
N ASP A 147 -9.46 18.21 4.47
CA ASP A 147 -8.33 17.87 5.36
C ASP A 147 -7.55 16.68 4.79
N THR A 148 -6.38 16.94 4.25
CA THR A 148 -5.46 15.93 3.71
C THR A 148 -4.37 15.52 4.69
N SER A 149 -4.43 15.94 5.94
CA SER A 149 -3.49 15.53 6.99
C SER A 149 -3.62 14.03 7.31
N ILE A 150 -2.55 13.45 7.82
CA ILE A 150 -2.57 12.06 8.28
C ILE A 150 -2.83 12.07 9.79
N PRO A 151 -4.00 11.60 10.28
CA PRO A 151 -4.25 11.48 11.70
C PRO A 151 -3.21 10.58 12.39
N GLU A 152 -2.94 10.84 13.65
CA GLU A 152 -1.91 10.12 14.42
C GLU A 152 -2.16 8.60 14.43
N ASP A 153 -3.39 8.17 14.64
CA ASP A 153 -3.75 6.74 14.64
C ASP A 153 -3.61 6.09 13.25
N VAL A 154 -3.82 6.85 12.17
CA VAL A 154 -3.57 6.39 10.79
C VAL A 154 -2.07 6.31 10.54
N ALA A 155 -1.30 7.31 10.95
CA ALA A 155 0.15 7.31 10.83
C ALA A 155 0.78 6.10 11.52
N GLU A 156 0.34 5.80 12.75
CA GLU A 156 0.78 4.62 13.50
C GLU A 156 0.47 3.32 12.76
N LYS A 157 -0.75 3.17 12.21
CA LYS A 157 -1.18 1.99 11.46
C LYS A 157 -0.35 1.81 10.17
N ILE A 158 -0.10 2.91 9.42
CA ILE A 158 0.75 2.89 8.22
C ILE A 158 2.16 2.42 8.57
N LEU A 159 2.78 3.02 9.59
CA LEU A 159 4.14 2.68 9.99
C LEU A 159 4.26 1.25 10.50
N ARG A 160 3.28 0.77 11.26
CA ARG A 160 3.22 -0.61 11.75
C ARG A 160 3.12 -1.61 10.59
N PHE A 161 2.20 -1.37 9.66
CA PHE A 161 2.04 -2.20 8.47
C PHE A 161 3.32 -2.22 7.63
N CYS A 162 3.90 -1.06 7.35
CA CYS A 162 5.10 -0.96 6.52
C CYS A 162 6.31 -1.66 7.15
N ARG A 163 6.50 -1.59 8.47
CA ARG A 163 7.56 -2.32 9.17
C ARG A 163 7.38 -3.83 9.06
N ALA A 164 6.17 -4.33 9.29
CA ALA A 164 5.85 -5.76 9.17
C ALA A 164 6.01 -6.23 7.71
N GLY A 165 5.49 -5.49 6.76
CA GLY A 165 5.60 -5.80 5.34
C GLY A 165 7.05 -5.84 4.84
N LEU A 166 7.89 -4.90 5.29
CA LEU A 166 9.32 -4.90 4.97
C LEU A 166 10.05 -6.10 5.56
N ALA A 167 9.69 -6.55 6.75
CA ALA A 167 10.25 -7.77 7.33
C ALA A 167 9.93 -8.98 6.45
N VAL A 168 8.67 -9.14 6.03
CA VAL A 168 8.25 -10.19 5.09
C VAL A 168 9.00 -10.08 3.76
N ALA A 169 9.05 -8.90 3.17
CA ALA A 169 9.75 -8.67 1.89
C ALA A 169 11.26 -8.96 1.99
N THR A 170 11.88 -8.69 3.13
CA THR A 170 13.31 -8.94 3.37
C THR A 170 13.59 -10.42 3.52
N LEU A 171 12.68 -11.21 4.08
CA LEU A 171 12.80 -12.65 4.24
C LEU A 171 12.52 -13.41 2.95
N ARG A 172 11.78 -12.81 2.02
CA ARG A 172 11.41 -13.43 0.75
C ARG A 172 12.66 -13.87 -0.03
N GLY A 173 12.67 -15.14 -0.44
CA GLY A 173 13.79 -15.75 -1.18
C GLY A 173 15.04 -16.00 -0.34
N LYS A 174 14.96 -15.90 0.99
CA LYS A 174 16.06 -16.29 1.88
C LYS A 174 15.99 -17.79 2.18
N GLY A 175 17.15 -18.43 2.18
CA GLY A 175 17.31 -19.79 2.66
C GLY A 175 17.37 -19.81 4.20
N TYR A 176 16.75 -20.81 4.79
CA TYR A 176 16.90 -21.14 6.21
C TYR A 176 17.67 -22.46 6.31
N LEU A 177 18.76 -22.46 7.06
CA LEU A 177 19.54 -23.65 7.35
C LEU A 177 19.40 -24.00 8.83
N SER A 178 18.81 -25.15 9.13
CA SER A 178 18.79 -25.70 10.47
C SER A 178 19.94 -26.68 10.64
N ILE A 179 20.78 -26.44 11.64
CA ILE A 179 21.87 -27.39 12.04
C ILE A 179 21.51 -27.95 13.40
N GLY A 180 21.22 -29.22 13.47
CA GLY A 180 20.80 -29.90 14.69
C GLY A 180 19.94 -31.14 14.41
N GLY A 181 19.57 -31.84 15.46
CA GLY A 181 18.76 -33.03 15.34
C GLY A 181 17.32 -32.70 14.92
N CYS A 182 16.84 -33.40 13.91
CA CYS A 182 15.42 -33.46 13.58
C CYS A 182 14.84 -34.66 14.38
N SER A 183 13.89 -34.39 15.26
CA SER A 183 13.26 -35.47 16.04
C SER A 183 12.22 -36.15 15.19
N MET A 184 12.35 -37.48 15.02
CA MET A 184 11.38 -38.37 14.39
C MET A 184 10.96 -37.99 12.95
N GLY A 185 11.83 -37.33 12.18
CA GLY A 185 11.53 -36.98 10.79
C GLY A 185 10.45 -35.88 10.63
N ILE A 186 10.14 -35.16 11.67
CA ILE A 186 9.26 -33.98 11.61
C ILE A 186 10.14 -32.76 11.46
N ALA A 187 10.00 -32.11 10.29
CA ALA A 187 10.71 -30.87 9.96
C ALA A 187 9.87 -29.67 10.37
#